data_1c8feaca8fc27062e76e55080704bd36
#
_entry.id   1c8feaca8fc27062e76e55080704bd36
#
_cell.length_a   1.000
_cell.length_b   1.000
_cell.length_c   1.000
_cell.angle_alpha   90.00
_cell.angle_beta   90.00
_cell.angle_gamma   90.00
#
_symmetry.space_group_name_H-M   'P 1'
#
loop_
_entity.id
_entity.type
_entity.pdbx_description
1 polymer ?
#
loop_
_entity_poly.entity_id
_entity_poly.type
_entity_poly.pdbx_seq_one_letter_code
_entity_poly.pdbx_strand_id
1 'polypeptide(L)'
;MFERTWTVRFSDTDPHGIAHYPRIVDALHETSDMFMQEIGFPFWELADEHDFGFPLVDVGFEFDAPLYAGDEVRITLTSDPSTRAVRFEYEGYADGTLAFSGYEQRVCAETGGGGAVEIPDEIREQFVDHVAE
;
A
#
# COMPACT_ATOMS: atom_id res chain seq x y z
N MET A 1 5.61 1.34 11.39
CA MET A 1 4.28 1.07 10.82
C MET A 1 3.59 2.38 10.48
N PHE A 2 3.07 2.47 9.28
CA PHE A 2 2.28 3.62 8.84
C PHE A 2 0.80 3.26 8.96
N GLU A 3 -0.04 4.21 9.32
CA GLU A 3 -1.49 3.99 9.37
C GLU A 3 -2.27 5.21 8.89
N ARG A 4 -3.43 4.93 8.36
CA ARG A 4 -4.39 5.95 7.98
C ARG A 4 -5.81 5.43 8.15
N THR A 5 -6.79 6.32 8.18
CA THR A 5 -8.21 5.96 8.23
C THR A 5 -8.84 6.12 6.85
N TRP A 6 -9.53 5.08 6.41
CA TRP A 6 -10.34 5.09 5.20
C TRP A 6 -11.81 4.97 5.59
N THR A 7 -12.63 5.91 5.17
CA THR A 7 -14.07 5.85 5.40
C THR A 7 -14.74 5.23 4.17
N VAL A 8 -15.47 4.13 4.38
CA VAL A 8 -16.25 3.50 3.31
C VAL A 8 -17.45 4.39 2.97
N ARG A 9 -17.57 4.76 1.72
CA ARG A 9 -18.68 5.60 1.25
C ARG A 9 -19.74 4.73 0.58
N PHE A 10 -20.94 5.25 0.45
CA PHE A 10 -22.00 4.56 -0.29
C PHE A 10 -21.55 4.21 -1.72
N SER A 11 -20.79 5.10 -2.38
CA SER A 11 -20.24 4.87 -3.72
C SER A 11 -19.22 3.73 -3.77
N ASP A 12 -18.72 3.28 -2.64
CA ASP A 12 -17.78 2.14 -2.57
C ASP A 12 -18.50 0.80 -2.43
N THR A 13 -19.84 0.82 -2.27
CA THR A 13 -20.61 -0.39 -2.04
C THR A 13 -21.22 -0.96 -3.31
N ASP A 14 -21.54 -2.25 -3.28
CA ASP A 14 -22.17 -2.98 -4.38
C ASP A 14 -23.66 -3.25 -4.07
N PRO A 15 -24.41 -3.96 -4.97
CA PRO A 15 -25.82 -4.27 -4.71
C PRO A 15 -26.09 -5.11 -3.47
N HIS A 16 -25.06 -5.75 -2.89
CA HIS A 16 -25.20 -6.48 -1.63
C HIS A 16 -25.09 -5.57 -0.41
N GLY A 17 -24.78 -4.28 -0.61
CA GLY A 17 -24.64 -3.31 0.48
C GLY A 17 -23.31 -3.34 1.20
N ILE A 18 -22.33 -4.07 0.67
CA ILE A 18 -20.98 -4.14 1.26
C ILE A 18 -19.96 -3.49 0.33
N ALA A 19 -18.81 -3.13 0.87
CA ALA A 19 -17.74 -2.54 0.09
C ALA A 19 -17.36 -3.48 -1.05
N HIS A 20 -17.40 -2.95 -2.28
CA HIS A 20 -17.03 -3.70 -3.48
C HIS A 20 -15.50 -3.90 -3.48
N TYR A 21 -15.05 -5.14 -3.69
CA TYR A 21 -13.63 -5.47 -3.47
C TYR A 21 -12.63 -4.60 -4.24
N PRO A 22 -12.89 -4.13 -5.48
CA PRO A 22 -11.94 -3.23 -6.15
C PRO A 22 -11.72 -1.91 -5.39
N ARG A 23 -12.72 -1.46 -4.62
CA ARG A 23 -12.58 -0.25 -3.79
C ARG A 23 -11.65 -0.48 -2.61
N ILE A 24 -11.64 -1.69 -2.06
CA ILE A 24 -10.69 -2.07 -1.01
C ILE A 24 -9.27 -2.09 -1.60
N VAL A 25 -9.11 -2.65 -2.79
CA VAL A 25 -7.83 -2.67 -3.51
C VAL A 25 -7.34 -1.25 -3.78
N ASP A 26 -8.22 -0.36 -4.23
CA ASP A 26 -7.90 1.05 -4.44
C ASP A 26 -7.46 1.72 -3.13
N ALA A 27 -8.13 1.43 -2.03
CA ALA A 27 -7.78 1.99 -0.72
C ALA A 27 -6.40 1.53 -0.26
N LEU A 28 -6.02 0.29 -0.55
CA LEU A 28 -4.68 -0.22 -0.25
C LEU A 28 -3.62 0.47 -1.11
N HIS A 29 -3.87 0.60 -2.40
CA HIS A 29 -2.96 1.31 -3.29
C HIS A 29 -2.80 2.77 -2.88
N GLU A 30 -3.89 3.44 -2.54
CA GLU A 30 -3.85 4.80 -2.02
C GLU A 30 -3.03 4.89 -0.73
N THR A 31 -3.12 3.86 0.12
CA THR A 31 -2.33 3.82 1.37
C THR A 31 -0.84 3.78 1.08
N SER A 32 -0.39 3.01 0.09
CA SER A 32 1.02 3.01 -0.31
C SER A 32 1.45 4.36 -0.87
N ASP A 33 0.58 5.00 -1.65
CA ASP A 33 0.82 6.34 -2.18
C ASP A 33 0.99 7.36 -1.05
N MET A 34 0.10 7.33 -0.07
CA MET A 34 0.18 8.20 1.12
C MET A 34 1.45 7.93 1.95
N PHE A 35 1.82 6.66 2.09
CA PHE A 35 3.05 6.27 2.79
C PHE A 35 4.29 6.84 2.09
N MET A 36 4.37 6.71 0.78
CA MET A 36 5.50 7.24 0.02
C MET A 36 5.59 8.76 0.12
N GLN A 37 4.46 9.46 0.17
CA GLN A 37 4.43 10.90 0.43
C GLN A 37 4.96 11.22 1.83
N GLU A 38 4.52 10.46 2.83
CA GLU A 38 4.93 10.67 4.23
C GLU A 38 6.44 10.51 4.42
N ILE A 39 7.06 9.55 3.74
CA ILE A 39 8.51 9.34 3.85
C ILE A 39 9.32 10.29 2.95
N GLY A 40 8.65 11.16 2.19
CA GLY A 40 9.30 12.19 1.37
C GLY A 40 9.66 11.76 -0.05
N PHE A 41 9.17 10.62 -0.52
CA PHE A 41 9.45 10.09 -1.86
C PHE A 41 8.16 9.71 -2.60
N PRO A 42 7.30 10.69 -2.93
CA PRO A 42 6.06 10.38 -3.65
C PRO A 42 6.33 9.61 -4.94
N PHE A 43 5.51 8.61 -5.24
CA PHE A 43 5.70 7.78 -6.43
C PHE A 43 5.83 8.61 -7.72
N TRP A 44 5.03 9.67 -7.86
CA TRP A 44 5.03 10.48 -9.07
C TRP A 44 6.31 11.28 -9.30
N GLU A 45 7.12 11.51 -8.25
CA GLU A 45 8.37 12.24 -8.37
C GLU A 45 9.56 11.34 -8.70
N LEU A 46 9.46 10.04 -8.44
CA LEU A 46 10.59 9.13 -8.59
C LEU A 46 11.09 9.03 -10.03
N ALA A 47 10.19 8.88 -10.99
CA ALA A 47 10.55 8.78 -12.40
C ALA A 47 11.13 10.08 -12.94
N ASP A 48 10.56 11.22 -12.51
CA ASP A 48 10.96 12.53 -13.03
C ASP A 48 12.26 13.04 -12.41
N GLU A 49 12.47 12.78 -11.10
CA GLU A 49 13.59 13.35 -10.36
C GLU A 49 14.71 12.36 -10.08
N HIS A 50 14.42 11.04 -10.10
CA HIS A 50 15.35 10.00 -9.67
C HIS A 50 15.60 8.90 -10.71
N ASP A 51 14.91 8.89 -11.84
CA ASP A 51 15.05 7.93 -12.94
C ASP A 51 14.75 6.46 -12.56
N PHE A 52 13.95 6.23 -11.52
CA PHE A 52 13.50 4.90 -11.13
C PHE A 52 12.08 4.95 -10.56
N GLY A 53 11.49 3.78 -10.37
CA GLY A 53 10.18 3.63 -9.76
C GLY A 53 10.07 2.29 -9.06
N PHE A 54 8.88 2.01 -8.54
CA PHE A 54 8.59 0.76 -7.83
C PHE A 54 7.39 0.06 -8.49
N PRO A 55 7.56 -0.50 -9.70
CA PRO A 55 6.47 -1.23 -10.33
C PRO A 55 6.02 -2.42 -9.49
N LEU A 56 4.72 -2.67 -9.51
CA LEU A 56 4.11 -3.80 -8.82
C LEU A 56 4.39 -5.09 -9.61
N VAL A 57 4.85 -6.13 -8.93
CA VAL A 57 5.14 -7.41 -9.55
C VAL A 57 4.31 -8.55 -9.00
N ASP A 58 3.74 -8.39 -7.80
CA ASP A 58 2.86 -9.38 -7.19
C ASP A 58 1.95 -8.71 -6.18
N VAL A 59 0.72 -9.22 -6.04
CA VAL A 59 -0.28 -8.66 -5.15
C VAL A 59 -1.22 -9.77 -4.70
N GLY A 60 -1.62 -9.72 -3.43
CA GLY A 60 -2.58 -10.67 -2.90
C GLY A 60 -3.46 -10.02 -1.83
N PHE A 61 -4.69 -10.48 -1.73
CA PHE A 61 -5.67 -9.97 -0.77
C PHE A 61 -6.50 -11.10 -0.17
N GLU A 62 -6.88 -10.92 1.11
CA GLU A 62 -7.84 -11.76 1.80
C GLU A 62 -8.91 -10.88 2.42
N PHE A 63 -10.17 -11.29 2.29
CA PHE A 63 -11.31 -10.56 2.82
C PHE A 63 -11.94 -11.38 3.95
N ASP A 64 -11.89 -10.86 5.18
CA ASP A 64 -12.26 -11.59 6.38
C ASP A 64 -13.63 -11.18 6.93
N ALA A 65 -14.05 -9.93 6.71
CA ALA A 65 -15.33 -9.43 7.19
C ALA A 65 -15.87 -8.37 6.24
N PRO A 66 -17.21 -8.29 6.08
CA PRO A 66 -17.80 -7.27 5.21
C PRO A 66 -17.66 -5.87 5.83
N LEU A 67 -17.55 -4.88 4.95
CA LEU A 67 -17.53 -3.47 5.32
C LEU A 67 -18.75 -2.78 4.73
N TYR A 68 -19.30 -1.84 5.48
CA TYR A 68 -20.54 -1.14 5.11
C TYR A 68 -20.29 0.37 4.97
N ALA A 69 -21.16 1.04 4.24
CA ALA A 69 -21.08 2.49 4.11
C ALA A 69 -21.07 3.16 5.49
N GLY A 70 -20.15 4.07 5.69
CA GLY A 70 -19.95 4.76 6.96
C GLY A 70 -18.91 4.13 7.87
N ASP A 71 -18.48 2.91 7.59
CA ASP A 71 -17.42 2.27 8.39
C ASP A 71 -16.11 3.04 8.25
N GLU A 72 -15.46 3.27 9.37
CA GLU A 72 -14.11 3.83 9.41
C GLU A 72 -13.12 2.68 9.57
N VAL A 73 -12.24 2.54 8.60
CA VAL A 73 -11.27 1.45 8.55
C VAL A 73 -9.88 1.99 8.83
N ARG A 74 -9.25 1.47 9.87
CA ARG A 74 -7.84 1.75 10.15
C ARG A 74 -7.00 0.81 9.30
N ILE A 75 -6.32 1.35 8.31
CA ILE A 75 -5.42 0.59 7.45
C ILE A 75 -3.99 0.80 7.93
N THR A 76 -3.30 -0.29 8.19
CA THR A 76 -1.89 -0.29 8.57
C THR A 76 -1.04 -0.78 7.41
N LEU A 77 0.15 -0.21 7.29
CA LEU A 77 1.14 -0.61 6.31
C LEU A 77 2.47 -0.84 7.01
N THR A 78 3.06 -2.00 6.77
CA THR A 78 4.45 -2.27 7.15
C THR A 78 5.26 -2.53 5.89
N SER A 79 6.54 -2.20 5.91
CA SER A 79 7.44 -2.38 4.78
C SER A 79 8.53 -3.39 5.12
N ASP A 80 8.84 -4.26 4.16
CA ASP A 80 9.90 -5.25 4.30
C ASP A 80 10.81 -5.15 3.06
N PRO A 81 11.90 -4.36 3.16
CA PRO A 81 12.80 -4.16 2.03
C PRO A 81 13.83 -5.28 1.89
N SER A 82 14.13 -5.63 0.66
CA SER A 82 15.32 -6.39 0.28
C SER A 82 16.26 -5.47 -0.49
N THR A 83 17.28 -6.02 -1.17
CA THR A 83 18.23 -5.18 -1.89
C THR A 83 17.58 -4.36 -3.02
N ARG A 84 16.67 -4.98 -3.79
CA ARG A 84 16.07 -4.38 -4.98
C ARG A 84 14.55 -4.39 -4.98
N ALA A 85 13.93 -4.80 -3.87
CA ALA A 85 12.49 -4.93 -3.79
C ALA A 85 11.98 -4.52 -2.42
N VAL A 86 10.69 -4.24 -2.33
CA VAL A 86 10.02 -3.99 -1.07
C VAL A 86 8.67 -4.68 -1.10
N ARG A 87 8.31 -5.28 0.02
CA ARG A 87 6.98 -5.84 0.24
C ARG A 87 6.24 -4.95 1.23
N PHE A 88 5.10 -4.43 0.80
CA PHE A 88 4.19 -3.72 1.70
C PHE A 88 3.12 -4.70 2.17
N GLU A 89 2.91 -4.79 3.46
CA GLU A 89 1.85 -5.61 4.04
C GLU A 89 0.82 -4.73 4.70
N TYR A 90 -0.45 -5.07 4.49
CA TYR A 90 -1.59 -4.26 4.91
C TYR A 90 -2.55 -5.07 5.77
N GLU A 91 -3.13 -4.39 6.75
CA GLU A 91 -4.27 -4.89 7.50
C GLU A 91 -5.29 -3.77 7.64
N GLY A 92 -6.57 -4.10 7.51
CA GLY A 92 -7.67 -3.14 7.68
C GLY A 92 -8.60 -3.58 8.79
N TYR A 93 -8.81 -2.70 9.75
CA TYR A 93 -9.62 -2.96 10.94
C TYR A 93 -10.81 -1.99 11.02
N ALA A 94 -12.01 -2.54 11.20
CA ALA A 94 -13.22 -1.77 11.50
C ALA A 94 -13.70 -2.17 12.89
N ASP A 95 -13.83 -1.21 13.80
CA ASP A 95 -14.19 -1.45 15.20
C ASP A 95 -13.37 -2.57 15.86
N GLY A 96 -12.06 -2.59 15.59
CA GLY A 96 -11.15 -3.57 16.15
C GLY A 96 -11.22 -4.96 15.51
N THR A 97 -12.07 -5.16 14.51
CA THR A 97 -12.21 -6.42 13.80
C THR A 97 -11.44 -6.36 12.49
N LEU A 98 -10.60 -7.35 12.23
CA LEU A 98 -9.87 -7.46 10.97
C LEU A 98 -10.86 -7.70 9.84
N ALA A 99 -10.95 -6.78 8.90
CA ALA A 99 -11.84 -6.87 7.75
C ALA A 99 -11.13 -7.39 6.50
N PHE A 100 -9.87 -7.04 6.33
CA PHE A 100 -9.08 -7.50 5.19
C PHE A 100 -7.59 -7.43 5.50
N SER A 101 -6.81 -8.18 4.74
CA SER A 101 -5.35 -8.09 4.73
C SER A 101 -4.85 -8.25 3.29
N GLY A 102 -3.62 -7.88 3.06
CA GLY A 102 -3.04 -8.01 1.73
C GLY A 102 -1.58 -7.61 1.69
N TYR A 103 -0.99 -7.79 0.53
CA TYR A 103 0.39 -7.37 0.29
C TYR A 103 0.56 -6.88 -1.15
N GLU A 104 1.57 -6.03 -1.31
CA GLU A 104 2.08 -5.63 -2.61
C GLU A 104 3.58 -5.90 -2.63
N GLN A 105 4.04 -6.61 -3.65
CA GLN A 105 5.47 -6.81 -3.88
C GLN A 105 5.88 -5.86 -5.01
N ARG A 106 6.83 -4.98 -4.75
CA ARG A 106 7.31 -4.00 -5.70
C ARG A 106 8.82 -4.14 -5.89
N VAL A 107 9.29 -3.93 -7.10
CA VAL A 107 10.71 -3.98 -7.45
C VAL A 107 11.17 -2.57 -7.76
N CYS A 108 12.35 -2.19 -7.27
CA CYS A 108 12.99 -0.93 -7.67
C CYS A 108 13.60 -1.13 -9.05
N ALA A 109 13.15 -0.38 -10.04
CA ALA A 109 13.58 -0.54 -11.43
C ALA A 109 13.78 0.80 -12.13
N GLU A 110 14.73 0.85 -13.05
CA GLU A 110 14.96 2.04 -13.87
C GLU A 110 13.75 2.35 -14.74
N THR A 111 13.43 3.63 -14.90
CA THR A 111 12.39 4.06 -15.83
C THR A 111 12.82 3.78 -17.28
N GLY A 112 11.82 3.62 -18.14
CA GLY A 112 12.08 3.38 -19.56
C GLY A 112 12.43 1.95 -19.92
N GLY A 113 12.12 0.98 -19.05
CA GLY A 113 12.32 -0.44 -19.34
C GLY A 113 13.68 -0.98 -18.93
N GLY A 114 14.41 -0.26 -18.08
CA GLY A 114 15.64 -0.74 -17.48
C GLY A 114 15.39 -1.85 -16.48
N GLY A 115 16.42 -2.56 -16.05
CA GLY A 115 16.33 -3.65 -15.11
C GLY A 115 16.16 -3.20 -13.67
N ALA A 116 16.06 -4.18 -12.78
CA ALA A 116 16.00 -3.93 -11.35
C ALA A 116 17.31 -3.29 -10.87
N VAL A 117 17.19 -2.33 -9.96
CA VAL A 117 18.31 -1.62 -9.36
C VAL A 117 18.17 -1.65 -7.84
N GLU A 118 19.28 -1.39 -7.16
CA GLU A 118 19.26 -1.33 -5.69
C GLU A 118 18.42 -0.15 -5.21
N ILE A 119 17.65 -0.39 -4.16
CA ILE A 119 16.90 0.68 -3.51
C ILE A 119 17.91 1.68 -2.92
N PRO A 120 17.80 2.98 -3.25
CA PRO A 120 18.68 3.99 -2.67
C PRO A 120 18.63 3.97 -1.14
N ASP A 121 19.78 4.21 -0.50
CA ASP A 121 19.91 4.13 0.96
C ASP A 121 18.91 5.02 1.69
N GLU A 122 18.67 6.23 1.19
CA GLU A 122 17.71 7.17 1.81
C GLU A 122 16.29 6.61 1.89
N ILE A 123 15.86 5.92 0.84
CA ILE A 123 14.52 5.30 0.81
C ILE A 123 14.53 4.03 1.64
N ARG A 124 15.59 3.23 1.55
CA ARG A 124 15.75 2.01 2.34
C ARG A 124 15.64 2.28 3.82
N GLU A 125 16.27 3.33 4.31
CA GLU A 125 16.22 3.72 5.74
C GLU A 125 14.78 3.97 6.17
N GLN A 126 13.99 4.62 5.34
CA GLN A 126 12.57 4.86 5.62
C GLN A 126 11.77 3.55 5.64
N PHE A 127 12.06 2.64 4.73
CA PHE A 127 11.39 1.33 4.71
C PHE A 127 11.74 0.52 5.96
N VAL A 128 13.00 0.54 6.38
CA VAL A 128 13.46 -0.16 7.60
C VAL A 128 12.75 0.39 8.84
N ASP A 129 12.50 1.69 8.90
CA ASP A 129 11.81 2.31 10.04
C ASP A 129 10.34 1.87 10.16
N HIS A 130 9.79 1.23 9.13
CA HIS A 130 8.38 0.82 9.08
C HIS A 130 8.20 -0.70 8.93
N VAL A 131 9.22 -1.49 9.27
CA VAL A 131 9.08 -2.95 9.28
C VAL A 131 8.07 -3.40 10.34
N ALA A 132 7.53 -4.60 10.18
CA ALA A 132 6.67 -5.22 11.18
C ALA A 132 7.48 -5.49 12.46
N GLU A 133 6.86 -5.21 13.60
CA GLU A 133 7.45 -5.46 14.92
C GLU A 133 7.33 -6.93 15.31
#